data_7537610897e0635bec274fd473b20ad4
#
_entry.id   7537610897e0635bec274fd473b20ad4
#
_cell.length_a   1.000
_cell.length_b   1.000
_cell.length_c   1.000
_cell.angle_alpha   90.00
_cell.angle_beta   90.00
_cell.angle_gamma   90.00
#
_symmetry.space_group_name_H-M   'P 1'
#
loop_
_entity.id
_entity.type
_entity.pdbx_description
1 polymer ?
#
loop_
_entity_poly.entity_id
_entity_poly.type
_entity_poly.pdbx_seq_one_letter_code
_entity_poly.pdbx_strand_id
1 'polypeptide(L)'
;MARRNLFQPPPLPSASAPEPAPAESKPRFPNTGAMSGVKSTLKDLSSNAVREIAVETIEEGGPKDRLAFSDADVAQLAESIRQHGQQVPIMVRPIAEKPGYYRVVYGRRRLRALRTLGIPAKALVRSLSDEEAILAQGQENSQRLDPSFIEKALFAAELSDSGYEPAVILDALAIDRPMLSRMTKVARTIPEAVVQLIGSAHGIGR
;
A
#
# COMPACT_ATOMS: atom_id res chain seq x y z
N MET A 1 -35.76 77.55 25.81
CA MET A 1 -35.06 76.59 24.91
C MET A 1 -34.68 75.35 25.70
N ALA A 2 -35.46 74.28 25.57
CA ALA A 2 -35.25 73.02 26.30
C ALA A 2 -34.36 72.06 25.52
N ARG A 3 -33.25 71.67 26.11
CA ARG A 3 -32.32 70.64 25.53
C ARG A 3 -32.92 69.26 25.79
N ARG A 4 -33.20 68.49 24.73
CA ARG A 4 -33.62 67.09 24.80
C ARG A 4 -32.40 66.20 25.16
N ASN A 5 -32.53 65.44 26.25
CA ASN A 5 -31.57 64.38 26.63
C ASN A 5 -31.75 63.18 25.71
N LEU A 6 -30.72 62.87 24.97
CA LEU A 6 -30.69 61.82 23.94
C LEU A 6 -30.23 60.44 24.46
N PHE A 7 -30.05 60.28 25.77
CA PHE A 7 -29.62 59.02 26.35
C PHE A 7 -30.55 58.59 27.51
N GLN A 8 -31.67 57.97 27.12
CA GLN A 8 -32.48 57.23 28.06
C GLN A 8 -32.45 55.75 27.67
N PRO A 9 -31.89 54.84 28.50
CA PRO A 9 -31.92 53.45 28.20
C PRO A 9 -33.36 52.90 28.35
N PRO A 10 -33.71 51.87 27.51
CA PRO A 10 -35.04 51.28 27.57
C PRO A 10 -35.20 50.47 28.87
N PRO A 11 -36.47 50.41 29.42
CA PRO A 11 -36.71 49.65 30.65
C PRO A 11 -36.54 48.19 30.49
N LEU A 12 -35.93 47.50 31.48
CA LEU A 12 -35.76 46.08 31.58
C LEU A 12 -37.11 45.37 31.68
N PRO A 13 -37.35 44.29 30.95
CA PRO A 13 -38.55 43.48 31.15
C PRO A 13 -38.43 42.65 32.44
N SER A 14 -39.53 42.64 33.19
CA SER A 14 -39.72 41.92 34.44
C SER A 14 -39.63 40.39 34.24
N ALA A 15 -39.00 39.75 35.20
CA ALA A 15 -38.86 38.32 35.27
C ALA A 15 -40.21 37.60 35.37
N SER A 16 -40.47 36.70 34.43
CA SER A 16 -41.50 35.66 34.52
C SER A 16 -40.83 34.27 34.63
N ALA A 17 -41.50 33.40 35.35
CA ALA A 17 -41.10 32.13 35.90
C ALA A 17 -40.48 31.07 34.92
N PRO A 18 -39.75 30.05 35.39
CA PRO A 18 -39.01 29.13 34.54
C PRO A 18 -39.94 28.11 33.90
N GLU A 19 -39.85 28.01 32.58
CA GLU A 19 -40.44 26.98 31.76
C GLU A 19 -39.46 25.79 31.59
N PRO A 20 -39.94 24.56 31.40
CA PRO A 20 -39.11 23.35 31.45
C PRO A 20 -38.14 23.26 30.26
N ALA A 21 -36.98 22.68 30.51
CA ALA A 21 -35.86 22.52 29.60
C ALA A 21 -36.26 21.81 28.29
N PRO A 22 -35.90 22.38 27.13
CA PRO A 22 -35.98 21.61 25.87
C PRO A 22 -34.82 20.67 25.72
N ALA A 23 -35.13 19.51 25.16
CA ALA A 23 -34.24 18.43 24.81
C ALA A 23 -32.97 18.90 24.07
N GLU A 24 -31.87 18.25 24.36
CA GLU A 24 -30.56 18.39 23.73
C GLU A 24 -30.64 18.44 22.19
N SER A 25 -30.51 19.60 21.63
CA SER A 25 -30.29 19.77 20.20
C SER A 25 -28.84 19.43 19.89
N LYS A 26 -28.61 18.26 19.32
CA LYS A 26 -27.32 17.89 18.70
C LYS A 26 -26.92 19.01 17.73
N PRO A 27 -25.69 19.53 17.78
CA PRO A 27 -25.25 20.58 16.87
C PRO A 27 -25.30 20.03 15.43
N ARG A 28 -26.23 20.51 14.62
CA ARG A 28 -26.29 20.32 13.18
C ARG A 28 -25.25 21.24 12.55
N PHE A 29 -24.01 20.78 12.44
CA PHE A 29 -23.06 21.41 11.54
C PHE A 29 -23.54 21.15 10.11
N PRO A 30 -23.65 22.16 9.24
CA PRO A 30 -23.99 21.96 7.85
C PRO A 30 -22.87 21.10 7.22
N ASN A 31 -23.26 20.01 6.57
CA ASN A 31 -22.35 19.14 5.85
C ASN A 31 -21.93 19.85 4.54
N THR A 32 -21.08 20.87 4.66
CA THR A 32 -20.57 21.61 3.52
C THR A 32 -19.54 20.73 2.81
N GLY A 33 -19.64 20.58 1.48
CA GLY A 33 -18.76 19.78 0.64
C GLY A 33 -17.25 20.05 0.84
N ALA A 34 -16.91 21.21 1.43
CA ALA A 34 -15.55 21.55 1.85
C ALA A 34 -14.98 20.60 2.94
N MET A 35 -15.80 20.11 3.88
CA MET A 35 -15.33 19.17 4.91
C MET A 35 -15.12 17.75 4.38
N SER A 36 -15.86 17.32 3.36
CA SER A 36 -15.60 16.04 2.72
C SER A 36 -14.32 16.08 1.86
N GLY A 37 -14.03 17.19 1.20
CA GLY A 37 -12.78 17.42 0.49
C GLY A 37 -11.55 17.40 1.41
N VAL A 38 -11.64 18.07 2.56
CA VAL A 38 -10.53 18.04 3.55
C VAL A 38 -10.33 16.66 4.16
N LYS A 39 -11.40 15.90 4.42
CA LYS A 39 -11.30 14.51 4.90
C LYS A 39 -10.68 13.57 3.86
N SER A 40 -11.03 13.71 2.58
CA SER A 40 -10.39 12.92 1.51
C SER A 40 -8.91 13.27 1.36
N THR A 41 -8.56 14.55 1.34
CA THR A 41 -7.17 15.00 1.26
C THR A 41 -6.34 14.55 2.47
N LEU A 42 -6.88 14.63 3.69
CA LEU A 42 -6.21 14.11 4.89
C LEU A 42 -6.06 12.58 4.86
N LYS A 43 -7.06 11.86 4.34
CA LYS A 43 -6.99 10.41 4.16
C LYS A 43 -5.93 10.05 3.12
N ASP A 44 -5.86 10.78 2.02
CA ASP A 44 -4.87 10.59 0.95
C ASP A 44 -3.45 10.94 1.43
N LEU A 45 -3.28 12.01 2.20
CA LEU A 45 -2.01 12.34 2.84
C LEU A 45 -1.59 11.31 3.88
N SER A 46 -2.53 10.78 4.68
CA SER A 46 -2.24 9.73 5.66
C SER A 46 -1.94 8.37 5.00
N SER A 47 -2.53 8.09 3.84
CA SER A 47 -2.30 6.87 3.06
C SER A 47 -0.94 6.87 2.36
N ASN A 48 -0.33 8.04 2.16
CA ASN A 48 1.02 8.18 1.59
C ASN A 48 2.11 8.40 2.65
N ALA A 49 1.75 8.42 3.93
CA ALA A 49 2.72 8.56 5.01
C ALA A 49 3.50 7.27 5.25
N VAL A 50 4.81 7.38 5.29
CA VAL A 50 5.68 6.28 5.73
C VAL A 50 5.53 6.09 7.23
N ARG A 51 5.25 4.86 7.65
CA ARG A 51 5.10 4.47 9.06
C ARG A 51 6.14 3.43 9.44
N GLU A 52 6.54 3.42 10.70
CA GLU A 52 7.32 2.33 11.26
C GLU A 52 6.37 1.23 11.75
N ILE A 53 6.58 0.02 11.25
CA ILE A 53 5.73 -1.16 11.52
C ILE A 53 6.62 -2.29 12.00
N ALA A 54 6.22 -2.94 13.08
CA ALA A 54 6.92 -4.12 13.61
C ALA A 54 6.94 -5.24 12.55
N VAL A 55 8.12 -5.79 12.25
CA VAL A 55 8.29 -6.78 11.16
C VAL A 55 7.52 -8.07 11.38
N GLU A 56 7.19 -8.39 12.64
CA GLU A 56 6.39 -9.55 13.05
C GLU A 56 4.92 -9.42 12.63
N THR A 57 4.43 -8.19 12.46
CA THR A 57 3.05 -7.92 12.04
C THR A 57 2.88 -7.90 10.52
N ILE A 58 3.97 -8.08 9.77
CA ILE A 58 3.95 -8.07 8.31
C ILE A 58 4.06 -9.49 7.79
N GLU A 59 3.02 -9.96 7.10
CA GLU A 59 2.99 -11.29 6.48
C GLU A 59 3.58 -11.23 5.06
N GLU A 60 4.39 -12.26 4.72
CA GLU A 60 4.81 -12.52 3.34
C GLU A 60 3.72 -13.34 2.66
N GLY A 61 2.84 -12.69 1.92
CA GLY A 61 1.78 -13.34 1.15
C GLY A 61 1.70 -12.77 -0.26
N GLY A 62 0.90 -13.44 -1.10
CA GLY A 62 0.72 -13.04 -2.50
C GLY A 62 1.80 -13.57 -3.45
N PRO A 63 1.62 -13.34 -4.75
CA PRO A 63 2.48 -13.88 -5.80
C PRO A 63 3.95 -13.50 -5.61
N LYS A 64 4.84 -14.46 -5.90
CA LYS A 64 6.29 -14.27 -5.84
C LYS A 64 6.76 -13.72 -7.18
N ASP A 65 7.28 -12.52 -7.16
CA ASP A 65 7.73 -11.78 -8.34
C ASP A 65 9.16 -12.10 -8.79
N ARG A 66 9.87 -12.98 -8.06
CA ARG A 66 11.26 -13.31 -8.31
C ARG A 66 11.60 -14.75 -7.94
N LEU A 67 12.61 -15.26 -8.60
CA LEU A 67 13.39 -16.38 -8.10
C LEU A 67 13.88 -16.09 -6.68
N ALA A 68 13.98 -17.12 -5.86
CA ALA A 68 14.35 -16.98 -4.45
C ALA A 68 15.61 -16.10 -4.30
N PHE A 69 15.55 -15.14 -3.36
CA PHE A 69 16.74 -14.37 -3.00
C PHE A 69 17.76 -15.30 -2.34
N SER A 70 19.02 -15.17 -2.69
CA SER A 70 20.07 -15.87 -1.96
C SER A 70 20.19 -15.26 -0.55
N ASP A 71 20.55 -16.09 0.43
CA ASP A 71 20.81 -15.61 1.79
C ASP A 71 21.95 -14.57 1.80
N ALA A 72 22.90 -14.68 0.88
CA ALA A 72 23.97 -13.71 0.70
C ALA A 72 23.45 -12.33 0.29
N ASP A 73 22.47 -12.25 -0.63
CA ASP A 73 21.86 -10.98 -1.06
C ASP A 73 21.07 -10.32 0.09
N VAL A 74 20.42 -11.13 0.92
CA VAL A 74 19.70 -10.66 2.10
C VAL A 74 20.68 -10.13 3.14
N ALA A 75 21.77 -10.86 3.41
CA ALA A 75 22.81 -10.47 4.36
C ALA A 75 23.53 -9.18 3.94
N GLN A 76 23.88 -9.04 2.66
CA GLN A 76 24.48 -7.82 2.13
C GLN A 76 23.55 -6.62 2.30
N LEU A 77 22.27 -6.80 2.01
CA LEU A 77 21.28 -5.74 2.19
C LEU A 77 21.06 -5.40 3.67
N ALA A 78 21.06 -6.40 4.56
CA ALA A 78 20.97 -6.19 6.01
C ALA A 78 22.14 -5.36 6.51
N GLU A 79 23.37 -5.66 6.09
CA GLU A 79 24.55 -4.88 6.44
C GLU A 79 24.44 -3.42 5.97
N SER A 80 24.00 -3.20 4.73
CA SER A 80 23.74 -1.86 4.19
C SER A 80 22.69 -1.10 5.02
N ILE A 81 21.59 -1.77 5.38
CA ILE A 81 20.55 -1.17 6.24
C ILE A 81 21.07 -0.86 7.64
N ARG A 82 21.92 -1.71 8.21
CA ARG A 82 22.54 -1.47 9.51
C ARG A 82 23.41 -0.22 9.51
N GLN A 83 24.15 0.02 8.45
CA GLN A 83 25.07 1.16 8.33
C GLN A 83 24.35 2.48 8.00
N HIS A 84 23.37 2.45 7.10
CA HIS A 84 22.77 3.65 6.53
C HIS A 84 21.28 3.83 6.86
N GLY A 85 20.68 2.88 7.60
CA GLY A 85 19.25 2.82 7.82
C GLY A 85 18.47 2.40 6.58
N GLN A 86 17.19 2.15 6.75
CA GLN A 86 16.30 1.86 5.62
C GLN A 86 15.99 3.13 4.84
N GLN A 87 16.55 3.27 3.64
CA GLN A 87 16.38 4.45 2.78
C GLN A 87 15.08 4.41 1.97
N VAL A 88 14.70 3.23 1.48
CA VAL A 88 13.49 3.03 0.67
C VAL A 88 12.46 2.25 1.47
N PRO A 89 11.24 2.76 1.64
CA PRO A 89 10.18 2.02 2.34
C PRO A 89 9.76 0.76 1.57
N ILE A 90 9.19 -0.21 2.29
CA ILE A 90 8.43 -1.30 1.68
C ILE A 90 6.99 -0.84 1.49
N MET A 91 6.23 -1.48 0.61
CA MET A 91 4.79 -1.26 0.53
C MET A 91 4.03 -2.41 1.15
N VAL A 92 3.06 -2.08 1.99
CA VAL A 92 2.19 -3.05 2.64
C VAL A 92 0.73 -2.63 2.54
N ARG A 93 -0.17 -3.60 2.60
CA ARG A 93 -1.61 -3.38 2.72
C ARG A 93 -2.16 -4.00 4.01
N PRO A 94 -3.18 -3.39 4.65
CA PRO A 94 -3.83 -3.99 5.81
C PRO A 94 -4.48 -5.33 5.45
N ILE A 95 -4.49 -6.27 6.40
CA ILE A 95 -5.24 -7.53 6.28
C ILE A 95 -6.59 -7.31 6.96
N ALA A 96 -7.69 -7.40 6.20
CA ALA A 96 -9.04 -7.09 6.69
C ALA A 96 -9.44 -7.99 7.86
N GLU A 97 -9.12 -9.28 7.77
CA GLU A 97 -9.47 -10.31 8.75
C GLU A 97 -8.59 -10.28 10.01
N LYS A 98 -7.49 -9.50 10.00
CA LYS A 98 -6.51 -9.45 11.07
C LYS A 98 -6.07 -8.02 11.38
N PRO A 99 -6.87 -7.26 12.14
CA PRO A 99 -6.55 -5.87 12.46
C PRO A 99 -5.16 -5.71 13.08
N GLY A 100 -4.40 -4.73 12.60
CA GLY A 100 -3.02 -4.49 13.03
C GLY A 100 -1.96 -5.32 12.30
N TYR A 101 -2.36 -6.24 11.43
CA TYR A 101 -1.46 -6.99 10.56
C TYR A 101 -1.52 -6.49 9.12
N TYR A 102 -0.43 -6.69 8.43
CA TYR A 102 -0.22 -6.19 7.07
C TYR A 102 0.30 -7.30 6.17
N ARG A 103 0.03 -7.19 4.88
CA ARG A 103 0.61 -8.07 3.86
C ARG A 103 1.53 -7.25 2.97
N VAL A 104 2.77 -7.76 2.74
CA VAL A 104 3.71 -7.07 1.87
C VAL A 104 3.22 -7.12 0.41
N VAL A 105 3.23 -5.96 -0.25
CA VAL A 105 2.96 -5.81 -1.68
C VAL A 105 4.27 -5.91 -2.45
N TYR A 106 5.26 -5.08 -2.10
CA TYR A 106 6.62 -5.19 -2.65
C TYR A 106 7.69 -4.88 -1.59
N GLY A 107 8.93 -5.29 -1.87
CA GLY A 107 10.08 -5.11 -0.97
C GLY A 107 10.35 -6.30 -0.06
N ARG A 108 9.96 -7.54 -0.45
CA ARG A 108 10.16 -8.78 0.33
C ARG A 108 11.62 -9.00 0.76
N ARG A 109 12.60 -8.77 -0.14
CA ARG A 109 14.03 -8.88 0.22
C ARG A 109 14.41 -7.95 1.35
N ARG A 110 13.89 -6.72 1.32
CA ARG A 110 14.11 -5.72 2.39
C ARG A 110 13.43 -6.13 3.69
N LEU A 111 12.21 -6.67 3.62
CA LEU A 111 11.51 -7.19 4.79
C LEU A 111 12.30 -8.31 5.47
N ARG A 112 12.88 -9.24 4.71
CA ARG A 112 13.73 -10.32 5.25
C ARG A 112 14.98 -9.76 5.93
N ALA A 113 15.66 -8.81 5.28
CA ALA A 113 16.83 -8.14 5.87
C ALA A 113 16.48 -7.42 7.20
N LEU A 114 15.33 -6.73 7.26
CA LEU A 114 14.85 -6.07 8.47
C LEU A 114 14.51 -7.06 9.59
N ARG A 115 13.92 -8.20 9.26
CA ARG A 115 13.68 -9.31 10.21
C ARG A 115 14.97 -9.88 10.78
N THR A 116 16.00 -10.07 9.94
CA THR A 116 17.32 -10.51 10.39
C THR A 116 17.96 -9.50 11.37
N LEU A 117 17.69 -8.21 11.17
CA LEU A 117 18.18 -7.15 12.06
C LEU A 117 17.32 -6.93 13.31
N GLY A 118 16.09 -7.46 13.36
CA GLY A 118 15.15 -7.26 14.46
C GLY A 118 14.68 -5.81 14.62
N ILE A 119 14.65 -5.02 13.53
CA ILE A 119 14.25 -3.61 13.55
C ILE A 119 12.93 -3.38 12.83
N PRO A 120 12.14 -2.36 13.22
CA PRO A 120 10.88 -2.05 12.56
C PRO A 120 11.10 -1.64 11.10
N ALA A 121 10.12 -1.95 10.25
CA ALA A 121 10.14 -1.61 8.85
C ALA A 121 9.52 -0.23 8.61
N LYS A 122 10.22 0.65 7.90
CA LYS A 122 9.60 1.82 7.29
C LYS A 122 8.73 1.36 6.12
N ALA A 123 7.43 1.53 6.24
CA ALA A 123 6.46 1.01 5.29
C ALA A 123 5.46 2.08 4.83
N LEU A 124 5.14 2.05 3.55
CA LEU A 124 4.04 2.78 2.97
C LEU A 124 2.79 1.90 3.07
N VAL A 125 1.81 2.34 3.85
CA VAL A 125 0.57 1.58 4.05
C VAL A 125 -0.47 2.07 3.05
N ARG A 126 -0.95 1.17 2.17
CA ARG A 126 -2.03 1.46 1.23
C ARG A 126 -3.14 0.42 1.33
N SER A 127 -4.38 0.88 1.34
CA SER A 127 -5.55 0.01 1.22
C SER A 127 -5.75 -0.27 -0.27
N LEU A 128 -5.29 -1.44 -0.72
CA LEU A 128 -5.34 -1.89 -2.11
C LEU A 128 -6.16 -3.16 -2.21
N SER A 129 -6.94 -3.29 -3.29
CA SER A 129 -7.51 -4.57 -3.70
C SER A 129 -6.40 -5.55 -4.11
N ASP A 130 -6.76 -6.81 -4.36
CA ASP A 130 -5.78 -7.80 -4.82
C ASP A 130 -5.20 -7.43 -6.18
N GLU A 131 -6.04 -6.95 -7.11
CA GLU A 131 -5.63 -6.50 -8.44
C GLU A 131 -4.73 -5.26 -8.38
N GLU A 132 -5.11 -4.25 -7.59
CA GLU A 132 -4.29 -3.04 -7.40
C GLU A 132 -2.93 -3.36 -6.78
N ALA A 133 -2.86 -4.33 -5.87
CA ALA A 133 -1.61 -4.77 -5.27
C ALA A 133 -0.68 -5.42 -6.31
N ILE A 134 -1.24 -6.22 -7.24
CA ILE A 134 -0.46 -6.82 -8.33
C ILE A 134 0.01 -5.78 -9.32
N LEU A 135 -0.84 -4.83 -9.70
CA LEU A 135 -0.44 -3.73 -10.57
C LEU A 135 0.70 -2.91 -9.94
N ALA A 136 0.58 -2.58 -8.65
CA ALA A 136 1.63 -1.86 -7.92
C ALA A 136 2.94 -2.66 -7.85
N GLN A 137 2.86 -3.97 -7.66
CA GLN A 137 4.02 -4.87 -7.66
C GLN A 137 4.66 -4.96 -9.04
N GLY A 138 3.87 -5.09 -10.10
CA GLY A 138 4.34 -5.12 -11.48
C GLY A 138 5.02 -3.81 -11.90
N GLN A 139 4.44 -2.67 -11.56
CA GLN A 139 5.01 -1.35 -11.82
C GLN A 139 6.35 -1.14 -11.10
N GLU A 140 6.46 -1.54 -9.83
CA GLU A 140 7.72 -1.44 -9.09
C GLU A 140 8.81 -2.30 -9.74
N ASN A 141 8.46 -3.51 -10.16
CA ASN A 141 9.38 -4.41 -10.84
C ASN A 141 9.83 -3.88 -12.19
N SER A 142 8.94 -3.25 -12.96
CA SER A 142 9.28 -2.69 -14.28
C SER A 142 10.22 -1.48 -14.21
N GLN A 143 10.27 -0.79 -13.07
CA GLN A 143 11.18 0.35 -12.85
C GLN A 143 12.60 -0.07 -12.45
N ARG A 144 12.84 -1.35 -12.19
CA ARG A 144 14.17 -1.88 -11.90
C ARG A 144 14.85 -2.39 -13.16
N LEU A 145 16.14 -2.77 -13.05
CA LEU A 145 16.81 -3.55 -14.05
C LEU A 145 15.90 -4.70 -14.47
N ASP A 146 15.51 -4.70 -15.74
CA ASP A 146 14.44 -5.49 -16.34
C ASP A 146 14.43 -6.95 -15.82
N PRO A 147 13.36 -7.44 -15.19
CA PRO A 147 13.29 -8.85 -14.81
C PRO A 147 13.52 -9.71 -16.04
N SER A 148 14.26 -10.80 -15.87
CA SER A 148 14.53 -11.71 -16.98
C SER A 148 13.23 -12.29 -17.54
N PHE A 149 13.28 -12.80 -18.78
CA PHE A 149 12.13 -13.44 -19.41
C PHE A 149 11.55 -14.56 -18.54
N ILE A 150 12.41 -15.38 -17.91
CA ILE A 150 11.96 -16.50 -17.08
C ILE A 150 11.30 -16.02 -15.78
N GLU A 151 11.78 -14.94 -15.14
CA GLU A 151 11.14 -14.35 -13.97
C GLU A 151 9.75 -13.82 -14.30
N LYS A 152 9.62 -13.11 -15.42
CA LYS A 152 8.31 -12.65 -15.92
C LYS A 152 7.38 -13.83 -16.25
N ALA A 153 7.92 -14.89 -16.82
CA ALA A 153 7.16 -16.09 -17.19
C ALA A 153 6.62 -16.83 -15.95
N LEU A 154 7.44 -17.01 -14.93
CA LEU A 154 7.03 -17.61 -13.67
C LEU A 154 5.97 -16.77 -12.96
N PHE A 155 6.17 -15.46 -12.91
CA PHE A 155 5.21 -14.54 -12.29
C PHE A 155 3.88 -14.55 -13.05
N ALA A 156 3.89 -14.56 -14.39
CA ALA A 156 2.68 -14.69 -15.21
C ALA A 156 1.94 -16.00 -14.95
N ALA A 157 2.67 -17.12 -14.83
CA ALA A 157 2.08 -18.41 -14.53
C ALA A 157 1.45 -18.44 -13.13
N GLU A 158 2.14 -17.91 -12.12
CA GLU A 158 1.64 -17.84 -10.75
C GLU A 158 0.38 -16.97 -10.64
N LEU A 159 0.32 -15.83 -11.34
CA LEU A 159 -0.88 -15.01 -11.41
C LEU A 159 -2.05 -15.76 -12.07
N SER A 160 -1.78 -16.46 -13.18
CA SER A 160 -2.80 -17.26 -13.87
C SER A 160 -3.34 -18.39 -12.99
N ASP A 161 -2.46 -19.09 -12.28
CA ASP A 161 -2.82 -20.21 -11.38
C ASP A 161 -3.55 -19.71 -10.12
N SER A 162 -3.29 -18.46 -9.70
CA SER A 162 -4.02 -17.77 -8.63
C SER A 162 -5.39 -17.24 -9.06
N GLY A 163 -5.78 -17.42 -10.32
CA GLY A 163 -7.11 -17.08 -10.84
C GLY A 163 -7.29 -15.61 -11.25
N TYR A 164 -6.20 -14.84 -11.43
CA TYR A 164 -6.30 -13.47 -11.91
C TYR A 164 -6.71 -13.41 -13.39
N GLU A 165 -7.56 -12.43 -13.70
CA GLU A 165 -8.00 -12.18 -15.06
C GLU A 165 -6.81 -11.86 -15.98
N PRO A 166 -6.80 -12.39 -17.21
CA PRO A 166 -5.73 -12.13 -18.17
C PRO A 166 -5.42 -10.64 -18.39
N ALA A 167 -6.44 -9.78 -18.35
CA ALA A 167 -6.27 -8.33 -18.50
C ALA A 167 -5.37 -7.74 -17.41
N VAL A 168 -5.57 -8.13 -16.15
CA VAL A 168 -4.76 -7.70 -15.01
C VAL A 168 -3.30 -8.12 -15.19
N ILE A 169 -3.06 -9.35 -15.69
CA ILE A 169 -1.72 -9.89 -15.90
C ILE A 169 -1.01 -9.13 -17.03
N LEU A 170 -1.72 -8.82 -18.13
CA LEU A 170 -1.18 -8.05 -19.25
C LEU A 170 -0.74 -6.65 -18.80
N ASP A 171 -1.57 -5.98 -18.00
CA ASP A 171 -1.29 -4.63 -17.49
C ASP A 171 -0.14 -4.65 -16.47
N ALA A 172 -0.12 -5.63 -15.55
CA ALA A 172 0.92 -5.74 -14.52
C ALA A 172 2.32 -5.98 -15.10
N LEU A 173 2.40 -6.78 -16.18
CA LEU A 173 3.65 -7.13 -16.85
C LEU A 173 3.99 -6.25 -18.04
N ALA A 174 3.07 -5.36 -18.45
CA ALA A 174 3.17 -4.54 -19.67
C ALA A 174 3.47 -5.39 -20.93
N ILE A 175 2.72 -6.48 -21.14
CA ILE A 175 2.88 -7.43 -22.25
C ILE A 175 1.57 -7.61 -23.02
N ASP A 176 1.67 -8.21 -24.21
CA ASP A 176 0.52 -8.60 -25.03
C ASP A 176 0.07 -10.06 -24.78
N ARG A 177 -1.13 -10.42 -25.28
CA ARG A 177 -1.68 -11.77 -25.14
C ARG A 177 -0.78 -12.88 -25.75
N PRO A 178 -0.20 -12.71 -26.94
CA PRO A 178 0.73 -13.68 -27.49
C PRO A 178 1.95 -13.92 -26.60
N MET A 179 2.48 -12.86 -25.98
CA MET A 179 3.60 -12.95 -25.04
C MET A 179 3.20 -13.69 -23.78
N LEU A 180 2.03 -13.39 -23.20
CA LEU A 180 1.50 -14.10 -22.03
C LEU A 180 1.38 -15.60 -22.30
N SER A 181 0.81 -15.99 -23.46
CA SER A 181 0.68 -17.39 -23.84
C SER A 181 2.05 -18.09 -23.96
N ARG A 182 3.05 -17.41 -24.52
CA ARG A 182 4.42 -17.95 -24.60
C ARG A 182 5.06 -18.09 -23.23
N MET A 183 4.95 -17.10 -22.38
CA MET A 183 5.50 -17.08 -21.03
C MET A 183 4.91 -18.20 -20.16
N THR A 184 3.59 -18.33 -20.12
CA THR A 184 2.91 -19.38 -19.32
C THR A 184 3.28 -20.78 -19.85
N LYS A 185 3.40 -20.96 -21.17
CA LYS A 185 3.85 -22.22 -21.75
C LYS A 185 5.28 -22.55 -21.31
N VAL A 186 6.21 -21.60 -21.38
CA VAL A 186 7.61 -21.80 -20.95
C VAL A 186 7.67 -22.13 -19.47
N ALA A 187 6.99 -21.37 -18.60
CA ALA A 187 6.97 -21.59 -17.16
C ALA A 187 6.44 -22.97 -16.77
N ARG A 188 5.42 -23.49 -17.51
CA ARG A 188 4.86 -24.83 -17.26
C ARG A 188 5.67 -25.98 -17.86
N THR A 189 6.50 -25.69 -18.86
CA THR A 189 7.31 -26.73 -19.54
C THR A 189 8.63 -26.98 -18.85
N ILE A 190 9.23 -25.94 -18.27
CA ILE A 190 10.55 -26.04 -17.61
C ILE A 190 10.34 -26.33 -16.12
N PRO A 191 10.86 -27.43 -15.56
CA PRO A 191 10.77 -27.71 -14.13
C PRO A 191 11.40 -26.58 -13.28
N GLU A 192 10.74 -26.23 -12.18
CA GLU A 192 11.20 -25.15 -11.29
C GLU A 192 12.64 -25.38 -10.80
N ALA A 193 13.02 -26.62 -10.51
CA ALA A 193 14.38 -26.96 -10.09
C ALA A 193 15.45 -26.57 -11.13
N VAL A 194 15.12 -26.69 -12.43
CA VAL A 194 16.02 -26.28 -13.52
C VAL A 194 16.13 -24.76 -13.57
N VAL A 195 15.01 -24.06 -13.41
CA VAL A 195 14.99 -22.60 -13.38
C VAL A 195 15.81 -22.06 -12.20
N GLN A 196 15.68 -22.67 -11.03
CA GLN A 196 16.45 -22.27 -9.84
C GLN A 196 17.94 -22.50 -10.02
N LEU A 197 18.33 -23.60 -10.70
CA LEU A 197 19.75 -23.93 -10.99
C LEU A 197 20.38 -22.91 -11.96
N ILE A 198 19.66 -22.52 -13.00
CA ILE A 198 20.13 -21.58 -14.04
C ILE A 198 20.08 -20.13 -13.55
N GLY A 199 19.16 -19.82 -12.65
CA GLY A 199 18.93 -18.46 -12.16
C GLY A 199 18.20 -17.58 -13.17
N SER A 200 18.31 -16.26 -13.02
CA SER A 200 17.54 -15.28 -13.82
C SER A 200 17.95 -15.21 -15.29
N ALA A 201 19.09 -15.76 -15.69
CA ALA A 201 19.53 -15.93 -17.10
C ALA A 201 19.21 -14.72 -17.99
N HIS A 202 19.65 -13.51 -17.59
CA HIS A 202 19.43 -12.29 -18.35
C HIS A 202 19.99 -12.40 -19.77
N GLY A 203 19.16 -12.06 -20.76
CA GLY A 203 19.52 -12.15 -22.18
C GLY A 203 19.04 -13.41 -22.90
N ILE A 204 18.52 -14.41 -22.19
CA ILE A 204 17.87 -15.58 -22.78
C ILE A 204 16.37 -15.32 -22.92
N GLY A 205 15.78 -15.66 -24.08
CA GLY A 205 14.33 -15.59 -24.31
C GLY A 205 13.83 -14.28 -24.93
N ARG A 206 14.70 -13.52 -25.57
CA ARG A 206 14.32 -12.36 -26.41
C ARG A 206 13.91 -12.82 -27.82
#